data_40b0ceccb8efce36323135b762a81adb
#
_entry.id   40b0ceccb8efce36323135b762a81adb
#
_cell.length_a   1.000
_cell.length_b   1.000
_cell.length_c   1.000
_cell.angle_alpha   90.00
_cell.angle_beta   90.00
_cell.angle_gamma   90.00
#
_symmetry.space_group_name_H-M   'P 1'
#
loop_
_entity.id
_entity.type
_entity.pdbx_description
1 polymer ?
#
loop_
_entity_poly.entity_id
_entity_poly.type
_entity_poly.pdbx_seq_one_letter_code
_entity_poly.pdbx_strand_id
1 'polypeptide(L)'
;MKMLPLALVVLAAPVWAKDKKSAPPPPIIASVDGLPIGALPKQDLPVKGCAAFLWTRGPSQAMIAMAVAEPGTIRLTIDGKVQDFAMTAQNGTGGYGFSHTIEYKGGDVTATLDMTIASETSLQSGARIDEATLRIERPGRDTLVVPAGGLIGCA
;
A
#
# COMPACT_ATOMS: atom_id res chain seq x y z
N MET A 1 -48.15 -56.19 29.62
CA MET A 1 -47.12 -55.16 29.76
C MET A 1 -46.89 -54.53 28.39
N LYS A 2 -47.40 -53.32 28.14
CA LYS A 2 -47.27 -52.60 26.88
C LYS A 2 -46.20 -51.52 27.07
N MET A 3 -45.05 -51.70 26.41
CA MET A 3 -44.00 -50.68 26.36
C MET A 3 -44.37 -49.62 25.31
N LEU A 4 -44.47 -48.38 25.73
CA LEU A 4 -44.62 -47.19 24.87
C LEU A 4 -43.21 -46.70 24.50
N PRO A 5 -42.90 -46.39 23.21
CA PRO A 5 -41.67 -45.72 22.86
C PRO A 5 -41.81 -44.21 23.03
N LEU A 6 -40.88 -43.63 23.77
CA LEU A 6 -40.74 -42.18 23.97
C LEU A 6 -40.08 -41.57 22.74
N ALA A 7 -40.81 -40.79 21.97
CA ALA A 7 -40.25 -40.05 20.80
C ALA A 7 -39.59 -38.75 21.28
N LEU A 8 -38.28 -38.66 21.07
CA LEU A 8 -37.48 -37.44 21.35
C LEU A 8 -37.60 -36.48 20.17
N VAL A 9 -38.29 -35.39 20.32
CA VAL A 9 -38.39 -34.32 19.31
C VAL A 9 -37.24 -33.35 19.53
N VAL A 10 -36.25 -33.36 18.62
CA VAL A 10 -35.16 -32.41 18.58
C VAL A 10 -35.60 -31.14 17.82
N LEU A 11 -35.84 -30.07 18.54
CA LEU A 11 -36.12 -28.75 17.98
C LEU A 11 -34.81 -28.12 17.49
N ALA A 12 -34.57 -28.11 16.18
CA ALA A 12 -33.49 -27.37 15.54
C ALA A 12 -33.88 -25.88 15.45
N ALA A 13 -33.21 -25.02 16.22
CA ALA A 13 -33.34 -23.58 16.10
C ALA A 13 -32.59 -23.06 14.87
N PRO A 14 -33.16 -22.19 14.04
CA PRO A 14 -32.46 -21.58 12.93
C PRO A 14 -31.42 -20.55 13.45
N VAL A 15 -30.15 -20.80 13.16
CA VAL A 15 -29.07 -19.83 13.42
C VAL A 15 -29.15 -18.75 12.32
N TRP A 16 -29.65 -17.60 12.67
CA TRP A 16 -29.64 -16.43 11.80
C TRP A 16 -28.21 -15.90 11.76
N ALA A 17 -27.48 -16.21 10.70
CA ALA A 17 -26.20 -15.57 10.39
C ALA A 17 -26.49 -14.10 10.05
N LYS A 18 -26.14 -13.18 10.96
CA LYS A 18 -26.11 -11.75 10.66
C LYS A 18 -25.02 -11.51 9.64
N ASP A 19 -25.40 -11.28 8.39
CA ASP A 19 -24.51 -10.74 7.37
C ASP A 19 -23.93 -9.42 7.90
N LYS A 20 -22.64 -9.44 8.24
CA LYS A 20 -21.89 -8.21 8.50
C LYS A 20 -21.77 -7.49 7.16
N LYS A 21 -22.69 -6.56 6.91
CA LYS A 21 -22.60 -5.60 5.82
C LYS A 21 -21.23 -4.92 5.96
N SER A 22 -20.28 -5.24 5.08
CA SER A 22 -18.96 -4.59 5.06
C SER A 22 -19.18 -3.09 4.85
N ALA A 23 -18.51 -2.26 5.68
CA ALA A 23 -18.57 -0.81 5.51
C ALA A 23 -18.11 -0.44 4.09
N PRO A 24 -18.72 0.58 3.46
CA PRO A 24 -18.27 1.04 2.15
C PRO A 24 -16.80 1.44 2.21
N PRO A 25 -16.02 1.19 1.15
CA PRO A 25 -14.62 1.59 1.12
C PRO A 25 -14.50 3.11 1.32
N PRO A 26 -13.45 3.59 2.00
CA PRO A 26 -13.24 5.02 2.21
C PRO A 26 -13.10 5.74 0.85
N PRO A 27 -13.54 7.00 0.75
CA PRO A 27 -13.42 7.76 -0.49
C PRO A 27 -11.95 7.97 -0.86
N ILE A 28 -11.64 7.86 -2.15
CA ILE A 28 -10.29 8.12 -2.68
C ILE A 28 -10.06 9.62 -2.74
N ILE A 29 -8.98 10.10 -2.12
CA ILE A 29 -8.53 11.49 -2.22
C ILE A 29 -7.70 11.62 -3.50
N ALA A 30 -8.25 12.29 -4.51
CA ALA A 30 -7.65 12.37 -5.85
C ALA A 30 -6.47 13.34 -5.95
N SER A 31 -6.36 14.31 -5.04
CA SER A 31 -5.29 15.32 -5.03
C SER A 31 -4.83 15.57 -3.60
N VAL A 32 -3.54 15.60 -3.39
CA VAL A 32 -2.88 15.89 -2.12
C VAL A 32 -2.07 17.17 -2.27
N ASP A 33 -2.31 18.15 -1.41
CA ASP A 33 -1.60 19.45 -1.39
C ASP A 33 -1.58 20.16 -2.76
N GLY A 34 -2.64 20.00 -3.56
CA GLY A 34 -2.73 20.56 -4.91
C GLY A 34 -1.93 19.80 -5.98
N LEU A 35 -1.32 18.68 -5.65
CA LEU A 35 -0.57 17.84 -6.58
C LEU A 35 -1.50 16.92 -7.40
N PRO A 36 -1.15 16.57 -8.64
CA PRO A 36 -1.92 15.63 -9.47
C PRO A 36 -1.68 14.16 -9.07
N ILE A 37 -1.51 13.91 -7.79
CA ILE A 37 -1.38 12.60 -7.16
C ILE A 37 -2.27 12.58 -5.93
N GLY A 38 -2.97 11.49 -5.71
CA GLY A 38 -3.88 11.32 -4.59
C GLY A 38 -3.26 10.61 -3.40
N ALA A 39 -3.96 10.64 -2.28
CA ALA A 39 -3.62 9.84 -1.11
C ALA A 39 -4.03 8.37 -1.32
N LEU A 40 -3.22 7.47 -0.80
CA LEU A 40 -3.60 6.07 -0.66
C LEU A 40 -4.48 5.89 0.59
N PRO A 41 -5.52 5.06 0.52
CA PRO A 41 -6.20 4.58 1.72
C PRO A 41 -5.23 3.74 2.56
N LYS A 42 -5.66 3.37 3.78
CA LYS A 42 -4.89 2.46 4.64
C LYS A 42 -4.43 1.24 3.84
N GLN A 43 -3.16 0.92 3.97
CA GLN A 43 -2.51 -0.24 3.36
C GLN A 43 -2.10 -1.22 4.46
N ASP A 44 -2.13 -2.50 4.14
CA ASP A 44 -1.62 -3.56 5.00
C ASP A 44 -0.20 -3.98 4.54
N LEU A 45 0.56 -4.58 5.46
CA LEU A 45 1.82 -5.22 5.10
C LEU A 45 1.58 -6.34 4.08
N PRO A 46 2.53 -6.60 3.17
CA PRO A 46 2.46 -7.75 2.29
C PRO A 46 2.49 -9.03 3.12
N VAL A 47 1.93 -10.11 2.59
CA VAL A 47 1.93 -11.42 3.28
C VAL A 47 3.35 -11.94 3.50
N LYS A 48 4.29 -11.54 2.65
CA LYS A 48 5.70 -11.94 2.68
C LYS A 48 6.58 -10.80 2.16
N GLY A 49 7.75 -10.63 2.76
CA GLY A 49 8.73 -9.63 2.36
C GLY A 49 8.46 -8.25 2.92
N CYS A 50 9.01 -7.24 2.30
CA CYS A 50 8.99 -5.88 2.82
C CYS A 50 8.22 -4.92 1.90
N ALA A 51 7.60 -3.91 2.51
CA ALA A 51 7.00 -2.79 1.81
C ALA A 51 7.49 -1.46 2.38
N ALA A 52 7.67 -0.48 1.50
CA ALA A 52 7.98 0.90 1.84
C ALA A 52 6.71 1.74 1.74
N PHE A 53 6.36 2.42 2.82
CA PHE A 53 5.22 3.32 2.93
C PHE A 53 5.74 4.74 2.96
N LEU A 54 5.26 5.58 2.04
CA LEU A 54 5.78 6.93 1.81
C LEU A 54 4.69 7.97 2.02
N TRP A 55 5.02 8.99 2.82
CA TRP A 55 4.18 10.15 3.11
C TRP A 55 4.80 11.41 2.53
N THR A 56 3.97 12.33 2.06
CA THR A 56 4.43 13.66 1.64
C THR A 56 5.05 14.40 2.82
N ARG A 57 6.02 15.25 2.52
CA ARG A 57 6.54 16.24 3.48
C ARG A 57 5.75 17.55 3.47
N GLY A 58 4.68 17.61 2.70
CA GLY A 58 3.74 18.73 2.66
C GLY A 58 2.83 18.81 3.89
N PRO A 59 1.95 19.82 3.93
CA PRO A 59 1.07 20.08 5.09
C PRO A 59 0.16 18.90 5.45
N SER A 60 -0.31 18.15 4.46
CA SER A 60 -1.25 17.03 4.69
C SER A 60 -0.58 15.80 5.29
N GLN A 61 0.73 15.62 5.11
CA GLN A 61 1.46 14.39 5.48
C GLN A 61 0.71 13.12 5.06
N ALA A 62 0.13 13.15 3.86
CA ALA A 62 -0.67 12.06 3.32
C ALA A 62 0.21 10.94 2.79
N MET A 63 -0.23 9.70 2.97
CA MET A 63 0.42 8.55 2.35
C MET A 63 0.15 8.57 0.85
N ILE A 64 1.20 8.65 0.04
CA ILE A 64 1.11 8.80 -1.42
C ILE A 64 1.58 7.57 -2.19
N ALA A 65 2.39 6.72 -1.57
CA ALA A 65 2.93 5.55 -2.23
C ALA A 65 3.13 4.39 -1.27
N MET A 66 2.95 3.18 -1.78
CA MET A 66 3.38 1.93 -1.16
C MET A 66 4.16 1.13 -2.20
N ALA A 67 5.45 0.95 -1.97
CA ALA A 67 6.29 0.10 -2.81
C ALA A 67 6.49 -1.26 -2.14
N VAL A 68 6.35 -2.35 -2.90
CA VAL A 68 6.57 -3.73 -2.44
C VAL A 68 7.83 -4.25 -3.08
N ALA A 69 8.74 -4.81 -2.27
CA ALA A 69 10.04 -5.29 -2.76
C ALA A 69 9.91 -6.52 -3.67
N GLU A 70 9.04 -7.44 -3.31
CA GLU A 70 8.67 -8.61 -4.12
C GLU A 70 7.14 -8.71 -4.21
N PRO A 71 6.59 -8.69 -5.41
CA PRO A 71 7.15 -8.87 -6.77
C PRO A 71 7.76 -7.62 -7.43
N GLY A 72 8.02 -6.54 -6.71
CA GLY A 72 8.54 -5.29 -7.27
C GLY A 72 7.43 -4.46 -7.92
N THR A 73 6.65 -3.80 -7.10
CA THR A 73 5.54 -2.93 -7.54
C THR A 73 5.49 -1.66 -6.70
N ILE A 74 4.93 -0.60 -7.27
CA ILE A 74 4.55 0.59 -6.52
C ILE A 74 3.07 0.87 -6.72
N ARG A 75 2.37 1.16 -5.64
CA ARG A 75 0.97 1.56 -5.64
C ARG A 75 0.86 3.06 -5.48
N LEU A 76 0.13 3.71 -6.35
CA LEU A 76 -0.11 5.15 -6.39
C LEU A 76 -1.58 5.44 -6.67
N THR A 77 -2.03 6.64 -6.31
CA THR A 77 -3.33 7.16 -6.76
C THR A 77 -3.09 8.18 -7.85
N ILE A 78 -3.40 7.81 -9.09
CA ILE A 78 -3.27 8.66 -10.29
C ILE A 78 -4.65 8.87 -10.88
N ASP A 79 -5.00 10.13 -11.21
CA ASP A 79 -6.31 10.51 -11.77
C ASP A 79 -7.48 9.97 -10.92
N GLY A 80 -7.34 9.98 -9.59
CA GLY A 80 -8.36 9.50 -8.65
C GLY A 80 -8.53 7.97 -8.60
N LYS A 81 -7.60 7.21 -9.18
CA LYS A 81 -7.63 5.74 -9.17
C LYS A 81 -6.37 5.19 -8.52
N VAL A 82 -6.55 4.24 -7.61
CA VAL A 82 -5.45 3.46 -7.05
C VAL A 82 -4.99 2.45 -8.10
N GLN A 83 -3.69 2.48 -8.42
CA GLN A 83 -3.09 1.65 -9.45
C GLN A 83 -1.74 1.11 -9.00
N ASP A 84 -1.40 -0.10 -9.44
CA ASP A 84 -0.12 -0.73 -9.23
C ASP A 84 0.73 -0.66 -10.51
N PHE A 85 2.00 -0.28 -10.36
CA PHE A 85 2.97 -0.17 -11.44
C PHE A 85 4.10 -1.16 -11.19
N ALA A 86 4.48 -1.91 -12.23
CA ALA A 86 5.53 -2.91 -12.13
C ALA A 86 6.92 -2.27 -12.19
N MET A 87 7.85 -2.78 -11.40
CA MET A 87 9.27 -2.40 -11.47
C MET A 87 9.86 -2.80 -12.82
N THR A 88 10.58 -1.88 -13.43
CA THR A 88 11.27 -2.08 -14.72
C THR A 88 12.78 -1.98 -14.61
N ALA A 89 13.28 -1.22 -13.64
CA ALA A 89 14.72 -1.06 -13.40
C ALA A 89 14.96 -0.72 -11.93
N GLN A 90 16.16 -1.04 -11.47
CA GLN A 90 16.64 -0.62 -10.15
C GLN A 90 18.16 -0.44 -10.17
N ASN A 91 18.65 0.48 -9.36
CA ASN A 91 20.06 0.83 -9.30
C ASN A 91 20.47 1.34 -7.92
N GLY A 92 21.74 1.19 -7.60
CA GLY A 92 22.34 1.68 -6.36
C GLY A 92 22.15 0.73 -5.18
N THR A 93 22.85 1.08 -4.09
CA THR A 93 22.81 0.31 -2.84
C THR A 93 21.53 0.63 -2.08
N GLY A 94 20.89 -0.37 -1.55
CA GLY A 94 19.68 -0.23 -0.73
C GLY A 94 19.64 -1.22 0.42
N GLY A 95 18.47 -1.70 0.74
CA GLY A 95 18.24 -2.68 1.80
C GLY A 95 16.79 -3.15 1.82
N TYR A 96 16.50 -4.20 2.54
CA TYR A 96 15.14 -4.75 2.68
C TYR A 96 14.49 -5.16 1.34
N GLY A 97 15.31 -5.51 0.34
CA GLY A 97 14.86 -5.86 -1.00
C GLY A 97 14.65 -4.65 -1.93
N PHE A 98 14.98 -3.44 -1.49
CA PHE A 98 14.95 -2.21 -2.28
C PHE A 98 16.34 -1.74 -2.67
N SER A 99 16.44 -1.07 -3.82
CA SER A 99 17.62 -0.31 -4.25
C SER A 99 17.42 1.18 -3.97
N HIS A 100 18.49 1.98 -4.10
CA HIS A 100 18.41 3.43 -3.89
C HIS A 100 17.46 4.09 -4.89
N THR A 101 17.56 3.71 -6.17
CA THR A 101 16.70 4.20 -7.25
C THR A 101 15.94 3.05 -7.87
N ILE A 102 14.62 3.17 -7.99
CA ILE A 102 13.76 2.16 -8.60
C ILE A 102 12.82 2.82 -9.58
N GLU A 103 12.76 2.29 -10.80
CA GLU A 103 11.84 2.72 -11.84
C GLU A 103 10.68 1.75 -11.97
N TYR A 104 9.47 2.28 -12.08
CA TYR A 104 8.23 1.55 -12.27
C TYR A 104 7.48 2.08 -13.48
N LYS A 105 6.80 1.22 -14.22
CA LYS A 105 6.00 1.59 -15.39
C LYS A 105 4.65 0.91 -15.41
N GLY A 106 3.67 1.61 -15.96
CA GLY A 106 2.35 1.09 -16.24
C GLY A 106 1.56 2.07 -17.10
N GLY A 107 1.03 1.60 -18.23
CA GLY A 107 0.36 2.47 -19.19
C GLY A 107 1.29 3.57 -19.71
N ASP A 108 0.85 4.81 -19.58
CA ASP A 108 1.61 6.01 -19.96
C ASP A 108 2.41 6.63 -18.80
N VAL A 109 2.42 5.99 -17.62
CA VAL A 109 3.06 6.50 -16.42
C VAL A 109 4.42 5.82 -16.21
N THR A 110 5.45 6.64 -15.99
CA THR A 110 6.74 6.21 -15.43
C THR A 110 6.87 6.85 -14.06
N ALA A 111 7.11 6.04 -13.04
CA ALA A 111 7.37 6.49 -11.69
C ALA A 111 8.79 6.10 -11.28
N THR A 112 9.59 7.06 -10.82
CA THR A 112 10.93 6.80 -10.29
C THR A 112 10.93 7.15 -8.81
N LEU A 113 11.34 6.21 -8.00
CA LEU A 113 11.49 6.37 -6.55
C LEU A 113 12.96 6.33 -6.19
N ASP A 114 13.45 7.46 -5.69
CA ASP A 114 14.76 7.56 -5.04
C ASP A 114 14.54 7.56 -3.54
N MET A 115 15.30 6.76 -2.77
CA MET A 115 15.17 6.76 -1.32
C MET A 115 16.48 6.42 -0.60
N THR A 116 16.67 7.05 0.55
CA THR A 116 17.75 6.77 1.49
C THR A 116 17.17 6.02 2.69
N ILE A 117 17.61 4.77 2.87
CA ILE A 117 17.14 3.87 3.91
C ILE A 117 18.10 3.97 5.10
N ALA A 118 17.58 4.33 6.26
CA ALA A 118 18.31 4.32 7.52
C ALA A 118 17.92 3.09 8.34
N SER A 119 18.91 2.27 8.68
CA SER A 119 18.71 1.15 9.60
C SER A 119 18.68 1.67 11.03
N GLU A 120 17.59 1.38 11.74
CA GLU A 120 17.47 1.70 13.18
C GLU A 120 17.40 0.42 14.00
N THR A 121 18.22 0.33 15.04
CA THR A 121 18.25 -0.82 15.96
C THR A 121 16.97 -0.95 16.79
N SER A 122 16.17 0.11 16.90
CA SER A 122 14.88 0.11 17.59
C SER A 122 13.75 -0.53 16.77
N LEU A 123 13.92 -0.69 15.45
CA LEU A 123 12.95 -1.31 14.56
C LEU A 123 13.35 -2.77 14.29
N GLN A 124 12.60 -3.71 14.84
CA GLN A 124 12.91 -5.13 14.74
C GLN A 124 12.70 -5.72 13.33
N SER A 125 11.74 -5.20 12.57
CA SER A 125 11.37 -5.73 11.24
C SER A 125 11.09 -4.59 10.28
N GLY A 126 12.03 -3.65 10.15
CA GLY A 126 11.87 -2.52 9.26
C GLY A 126 12.98 -1.50 9.35
N ALA A 127 12.77 -0.40 8.65
CA ALA A 127 13.70 0.72 8.60
C ALA A 127 12.97 2.04 8.42
N ARG A 128 13.66 3.13 8.69
CA ARG A 128 13.19 4.48 8.37
C ARG A 128 13.70 4.90 6.99
N ILE A 129 12.86 5.59 6.25
CA ILE A 129 13.24 6.27 5.01
C ILE A 129 13.33 7.76 5.35
N ASP A 130 14.56 8.24 5.56
CA ASP A 130 14.80 9.62 5.96
C ASP A 130 14.45 10.60 4.85
N GLU A 131 14.84 10.25 3.62
CA GLU A 131 14.60 11.04 2.43
C GLU A 131 14.15 10.15 1.30
N ALA A 132 13.11 10.57 0.61
CA ALA A 132 12.65 9.98 -0.63
C ALA A 132 12.18 11.06 -1.59
N THR A 133 12.30 10.77 -2.88
CA THR A 133 11.76 11.58 -3.96
C THR A 133 10.98 10.67 -4.90
N LEU A 134 9.70 10.96 -5.04
CA LEU A 134 8.85 10.31 -6.04
C LEU A 134 8.73 11.23 -7.25
N ARG A 135 9.24 10.77 -8.41
CA ARG A 135 9.09 11.45 -9.68
C ARG A 135 8.09 10.70 -10.53
N ILE A 136 7.15 11.43 -11.12
CA ILE A 136 6.14 10.86 -12.03
C ILE A 136 6.20 11.61 -13.35
N GLU A 137 6.37 10.85 -14.43
CA GLU A 137 6.47 11.35 -15.80
C GLU A 137 5.37 10.72 -16.66
N ARG A 138 4.73 11.56 -17.45
CA ARG A 138 3.69 11.16 -18.41
C ARG A 138 3.87 11.96 -19.70
N PRO A 139 3.64 11.35 -20.88
CA PRO A 139 3.72 12.07 -22.15
C PRO A 139 2.78 13.29 -22.17
N GLY A 140 3.31 14.46 -22.60
CA GLY A 140 2.53 15.70 -22.73
C GLY A 140 2.09 16.35 -21.41
N ARG A 141 2.65 15.93 -20.27
CA ARG A 141 2.44 16.54 -18.95
C ARG A 141 3.76 16.94 -18.31
N ASP A 142 3.70 17.92 -17.43
CA ASP A 142 4.86 18.31 -16.65
C ASP A 142 5.28 17.16 -15.71
N THR A 143 6.58 17.02 -15.52
CA THR A 143 7.14 16.07 -14.56
C THR A 143 6.76 16.50 -13.15
N LEU A 144 6.13 15.60 -12.41
CA LEU A 144 5.84 15.78 -10.99
C LEU A 144 7.02 15.26 -10.17
N VAL A 145 7.48 16.07 -9.21
CA VAL A 145 8.51 15.68 -8.23
C VAL A 145 8.00 15.93 -6.84
N VAL A 146 7.86 14.88 -6.04
CA VAL A 146 7.27 14.94 -4.70
C VAL A 146 8.30 14.50 -3.67
N PRO A 147 8.76 15.41 -2.79
CA PRO A 147 9.56 15.03 -1.64
C PRO A 147 8.72 14.21 -0.65
N ALA A 148 9.29 13.13 -0.17
CA ALA A 148 8.62 12.21 0.74
C ALA A 148 9.59 11.69 1.82
N GLY A 149 9.04 10.98 2.75
CA GLY A 149 9.75 10.17 3.73
C GLY A 149 8.86 9.05 4.20
N GLY A 150 9.38 8.11 4.96
CA GLY A 150 8.53 7.00 5.32
C GLY A 150 9.18 5.92 6.16
N LEU A 151 8.57 4.74 6.07
CA LEU A 151 8.97 3.55 6.81
C LEU A 151 8.96 2.33 5.90
N ILE A 152 9.88 1.42 6.13
CA ILE A 152 9.83 0.06 5.61
C ILE A 152 9.32 -0.84 6.73
N GLY A 153 8.32 -1.65 6.42
CA GLY A 153 7.84 -2.74 7.27
C GLY A 153 7.96 -4.07 6.55
N CYS A 154 8.35 -5.10 7.28
CA CYS A 154 8.50 -6.47 6.78
C CYS A 154 7.57 -7.43 7.53
N ALA A 155 6.98 -8.40 6.81
CA ALA A 155 6.19 -9.49 7.35
C ALA A 155 7.02 -10.76 7.52
#